data_cc0856c85861ecdb97499d4d65b7d8c0
#
_entry.id   cc0856c85861ecdb97499d4d65b7d8c0
#
_cell.length_a   1.000
_cell.length_b   1.000
_cell.length_c   1.000
_cell.angle_alpha   90.00
_cell.angle_beta   90.00
_cell.angle_gamma   90.00
#
_symmetry.space_group_name_H-M   'P 1'
#
loop_
_entity.id
_entity.type
_entity.pdbx_description
1 polymer ?
#
loop_
_entity_poly.entity_id
_entity_poly.type
_entity_poly.pdbx_seq_one_letter_code
_entity_poly.pdbx_strand_id
1 'polypeptide(L)'
;MPLAEVRDLLDAGPERFASALEDVERRLNDRIEELIARRAALHRLASGDRLLLPERACTALDRLAELGFSAGYVALQREALVLARALVPEIFDSLVVQLERQLAHPRYIELMKLCQDVESWDPDDPRLEGLAAELATELLADRELLTMPAEFRARPDAATRYGLINHHREDQAPAAARLTELLEANLRAAGVDIPYQ
;
A
#
# COMPACT_ATOMS: atom_id res chain seq x y z
N MET A 1 -2.23 15.21 -21.08
CA MET A 1 -2.70 15.70 -22.40
C MET A 1 -3.62 16.88 -22.14
N PRO A 2 -3.34 18.10 -22.64
CA PRO A 2 -4.21 19.28 -22.47
C PRO A 2 -5.54 19.09 -23.21
N LEU A 3 -6.64 19.63 -22.66
CA LEU A 3 -7.98 19.54 -23.27
C LEU A 3 -8.07 20.08 -24.71
N ALA A 4 -7.18 21.00 -25.08
CA ALA A 4 -7.08 21.53 -26.44
C ALA A 4 -6.62 20.46 -27.46
N GLU A 5 -5.66 19.63 -27.11
CA GLU A 5 -5.18 18.53 -27.98
C GLU A 5 -6.25 17.47 -28.22
N VAL A 6 -7.13 17.24 -27.23
CA VAL A 6 -8.25 16.29 -27.38
C VAL A 6 -9.26 16.78 -28.43
N ARG A 7 -9.50 18.09 -28.47
CA ARG A 7 -10.44 18.70 -29.41
C ARG A 7 -9.93 18.62 -30.84
N ASP A 8 -8.66 18.93 -31.06
CA ASP A 8 -8.01 18.87 -32.36
C ASP A 8 -7.95 17.42 -32.91
N LEU A 9 -7.87 16.43 -32.02
CA LEU A 9 -7.90 15.00 -32.36
C LEU A 9 -9.31 14.53 -32.77
N LEU A 10 -10.37 15.05 -32.13
CA LEU A 10 -11.76 14.71 -32.47
C LEU A 10 -12.17 15.28 -33.85
N ASP A 11 -11.59 16.41 -34.27
CA ASP A 11 -11.85 17.06 -35.55
C ASP A 11 -10.99 16.50 -36.70
N ALA A 12 -9.99 15.66 -36.41
CA ALA A 12 -8.98 15.20 -37.38
C ALA A 12 -9.40 13.97 -38.23
N GLY A 13 -10.61 13.44 -38.03
CA GLY A 13 -11.14 12.26 -38.75
C GLY A 13 -10.73 10.92 -38.11
N PRO A 14 -11.49 9.84 -38.41
CA PRO A 14 -11.41 8.59 -37.66
C PRO A 14 -10.04 7.88 -37.75
N GLU A 15 -9.35 7.96 -38.86
CA GLU A 15 -8.03 7.30 -39.03
C GLU A 15 -6.93 7.99 -38.21
N ARG A 16 -6.93 9.34 -38.18
CA ARG A 16 -5.97 10.09 -37.37
C ARG A 16 -6.25 9.98 -35.86
N PHE A 17 -7.52 9.87 -35.50
CA PHE A 17 -7.92 9.62 -34.14
C PHE A 17 -7.46 8.23 -33.66
N ALA A 18 -7.64 7.17 -34.47
CA ALA A 18 -7.17 5.83 -34.17
C ALA A 18 -5.64 5.78 -33.97
N SER A 19 -4.88 6.40 -34.89
CA SER A 19 -3.42 6.48 -34.79
C SER A 19 -2.96 7.22 -33.52
N ALA A 20 -3.64 8.31 -33.14
CA ALA A 20 -3.32 9.04 -31.94
C ALA A 20 -3.63 8.26 -30.66
N LEU A 21 -4.70 7.46 -30.66
CA LEU A 21 -5.00 6.53 -29.56
C LEU A 21 -3.91 5.45 -29.41
N GLU A 22 -3.47 4.84 -30.51
CA GLU A 22 -2.38 3.85 -30.51
C GLU A 22 -1.07 4.47 -29.95
N ASP A 23 -0.79 5.74 -30.29
CA ASP A 23 0.39 6.46 -29.76
C ASP A 23 0.27 6.78 -28.28
N VAL A 24 -0.94 7.07 -27.79
CA VAL A 24 -1.20 7.27 -26.35
C VAL A 24 -1.07 5.96 -25.60
N GLU A 25 -1.66 4.88 -26.14
CA GLU A 25 -1.58 3.56 -25.54
C GLU A 25 -0.14 3.06 -25.45
N ARG A 26 0.64 3.25 -26.50
CA ARG A 26 2.07 2.91 -26.52
C ARG A 26 2.83 3.66 -25.43
N ARG A 27 2.64 4.98 -25.32
CA ARG A 27 3.28 5.81 -24.29
C ARG A 27 2.86 5.43 -22.88
N LEU A 28 1.61 5.02 -22.66
CA LEU A 28 1.14 4.51 -21.37
C LEU A 28 1.80 3.17 -21.05
N ASN A 29 1.89 2.25 -22.01
CA ASN A 29 2.56 0.98 -21.81
C ASN A 29 4.06 1.15 -21.52
N ASP A 30 4.77 2.00 -22.26
CA ASP A 30 6.18 2.34 -21.98
C ASP A 30 6.34 2.89 -20.56
N ARG A 31 5.40 3.73 -20.12
CA ARG A 31 5.44 4.29 -18.76
C ARG A 31 5.14 3.25 -17.69
N ILE A 32 4.23 2.33 -17.94
CA ILE A 32 3.94 1.19 -17.06
C ILE A 32 5.20 0.31 -16.95
N GLU A 33 5.85 -0.02 -18.05
CA GLU A 33 7.09 -0.82 -18.04
C GLU A 33 8.22 -0.11 -17.28
N GLU A 34 8.40 1.20 -17.46
CA GLU A 34 9.36 1.99 -16.70
C GLU A 34 9.09 1.95 -15.18
N LEU A 35 7.82 2.09 -14.79
CA LEU A 35 7.42 2.04 -13.39
C LEU A 35 7.59 0.64 -12.79
N ILE A 36 7.28 -0.41 -13.55
CA ILE A 36 7.53 -1.81 -13.15
C ILE A 36 9.04 -2.04 -12.95
N ALA A 37 9.87 -1.58 -13.89
CA ALA A 37 11.33 -1.71 -13.79
C ALA A 37 11.91 -0.94 -12.58
N ARG A 38 11.41 0.28 -12.33
CA ARG A 38 11.77 1.06 -11.12
C ARG A 38 11.39 0.33 -9.84
N ARG A 39 10.16 -0.21 -9.80
CA ARG A 39 9.71 -1.00 -8.66
C ARG A 39 10.62 -2.21 -8.44
N ALA A 40 10.92 -2.98 -9.50
CA ALA A 40 11.82 -4.13 -9.39
C ALA A 40 13.23 -3.74 -8.94
N ALA A 41 13.73 -2.56 -9.31
CA ALA A 41 15.01 -2.03 -8.82
C ALA A 41 14.94 -1.70 -7.32
N LEU A 42 13.86 -1.08 -6.86
CA LEU A 42 13.61 -0.82 -5.43
C LEU A 42 13.52 -2.12 -4.63
N HIS A 43 12.82 -3.14 -5.15
CA HIS A 43 12.75 -4.48 -4.54
C HIS A 43 14.14 -5.11 -4.38
N ARG A 44 15.00 -5.03 -5.42
CA ARG A 44 16.38 -5.55 -5.33
C ARG A 44 17.20 -4.82 -4.28
N LEU A 45 17.03 -3.50 -4.17
CA LEU A 45 17.69 -2.71 -3.14
C LEU A 45 17.16 -3.05 -1.74
N ALA A 46 15.85 -3.26 -1.59
CA ALA A 46 15.22 -3.61 -0.33
C ALA A 46 15.55 -5.03 0.17
N SER A 47 15.73 -5.99 -0.76
CA SER A 47 16.00 -7.39 -0.41
C SER A 47 17.43 -7.68 0.02
N GLY A 48 18.37 -6.75 -0.19
CA GLY A 48 19.81 -6.96 0.04
C GLY A 48 20.44 -6.17 1.18
N ASP A 49 19.76 -5.15 1.75
CA ASP A 49 20.53 -4.18 2.53
C ASP A 49 19.83 -3.71 3.81
N ARG A 50 20.29 -4.22 4.97
CA ARG A 50 20.01 -3.64 6.29
C ARG A 50 20.38 -2.13 6.36
N LEU A 51 21.15 -1.62 5.39
CA LEU A 51 21.57 -0.22 5.30
C LEU A 51 20.42 0.73 4.90
N LEU A 52 19.33 0.22 4.31
CA LEU A 52 18.19 1.05 3.88
C LEU A 52 17.21 1.37 5.01
N LEU A 53 17.25 0.63 6.11
CA LEU A 53 16.34 0.83 7.25
C LEU A 53 17.15 1.08 8.52
N PRO A 54 16.66 1.92 9.45
CA PRO A 54 17.23 2.05 10.77
C PRO A 54 17.20 0.72 11.53
N GLU A 55 18.14 0.52 12.45
CA GLU A 55 18.25 -0.68 13.27
C GLU A 55 16.92 -1.07 13.94
N ARG A 56 16.18 -0.08 14.46
CA ARG A 56 14.87 -0.28 15.09
C ARG A 56 13.88 -0.94 14.14
N ALA A 57 13.79 -0.49 12.88
CA ALA A 57 12.91 -1.09 11.88
C ALA A 57 13.35 -2.52 11.51
N CYS A 58 14.68 -2.76 11.42
CA CYS A 58 15.22 -4.10 11.22
C CYS A 58 14.84 -5.04 12.39
N THR A 59 14.95 -4.57 13.64
CA THR A 59 14.54 -5.33 14.82
C THR A 59 13.06 -5.71 14.80
N ALA A 60 12.18 -4.78 14.36
CA ALA A 60 10.75 -5.07 14.20
C ALA A 60 10.50 -6.15 13.12
N LEU A 61 11.24 -6.13 12.01
CA LEU A 61 11.17 -7.17 10.97
C LEU A 61 11.71 -8.53 11.45
N ASP A 62 12.81 -8.54 12.20
CA ASP A 62 13.34 -9.76 12.83
C ASP A 62 12.29 -10.35 13.80
N ARG A 63 11.59 -9.48 14.55
CA ARG A 63 10.50 -9.91 15.46
C ARG A 63 9.32 -10.53 14.72
N LEU A 64 8.95 -10.04 13.53
CA LEU A 64 7.95 -10.71 12.69
C LEU A 64 8.36 -12.15 12.36
N ALA A 65 9.62 -12.35 11.95
CA ALA A 65 10.13 -13.70 11.67
C ALA A 65 10.10 -14.62 12.90
N GLU A 66 10.50 -14.11 14.07
CA GLU A 66 10.42 -14.84 15.35
C GLU A 66 8.98 -15.23 15.75
N LEU A 67 8.01 -14.37 15.43
CA LEU A 67 6.59 -14.62 15.66
C LEU A 67 5.99 -15.65 14.68
N GLY A 68 6.78 -16.12 13.70
CA GLY A 68 6.40 -17.16 12.75
C GLY A 68 5.67 -16.63 11.51
N PHE A 69 5.85 -15.37 11.15
CA PHE A 69 5.42 -14.86 9.85
C PHE A 69 6.28 -15.44 8.72
N SER A 70 5.68 -15.64 7.55
CA SER A 70 6.39 -16.18 6.38
C SER A 70 7.48 -15.23 5.89
N ALA A 71 8.53 -15.76 5.27
CA ALA A 71 9.60 -14.96 4.67
C ALA A 71 9.06 -13.98 3.61
N GLY A 72 8.00 -14.38 2.86
CA GLY A 72 7.32 -13.53 1.89
C GLY A 72 6.64 -12.34 2.56
N TYR A 73 5.94 -12.55 3.67
CA TYR A 73 5.31 -11.50 4.43
C TYR A 73 6.33 -10.51 5.04
N VAL A 74 7.42 -11.03 5.62
CA VAL A 74 8.51 -10.20 6.16
C VAL A 74 9.16 -9.35 5.05
N ALA A 75 9.34 -9.93 3.86
CA ALA A 75 9.85 -9.19 2.70
C ALA A 75 8.89 -8.07 2.26
N LEU A 76 7.59 -8.33 2.26
CA LEU A 76 6.55 -7.35 1.97
C LEU A 76 6.57 -6.19 2.97
N GLN A 77 6.64 -6.49 4.26
CA GLN A 77 6.71 -5.47 5.32
C GLN A 77 7.99 -4.63 5.22
N ARG A 78 9.12 -5.26 4.85
CA ARG A 78 10.37 -4.53 4.59
C ARG A 78 10.22 -3.56 3.43
N GLU A 79 9.59 -3.98 2.34
CA GLU A 79 9.31 -3.13 1.19
C GLU A 79 8.45 -1.92 1.58
N ALA A 80 7.36 -2.14 2.30
CA ALA A 80 6.49 -1.08 2.78
C ALA A 80 7.24 -0.07 3.66
N LEU A 81 8.12 -0.54 4.56
CA LEU A 81 8.95 0.33 5.38
C LEU A 81 9.99 1.13 4.56
N VAL A 82 10.59 0.53 3.53
CA VAL A 82 11.51 1.25 2.63
C VAL A 82 10.77 2.33 1.86
N LEU A 83 9.57 2.02 1.33
CA LEU A 83 8.72 2.99 0.66
C LEU A 83 8.30 4.11 1.62
N ALA A 84 7.86 3.77 2.83
CA ALA A 84 7.48 4.74 3.84
C ALA A 84 8.65 5.68 4.19
N ARG A 85 9.87 5.13 4.38
CA ARG A 85 11.06 5.94 4.65
C ARG A 85 11.38 6.91 3.51
N ALA A 86 11.20 6.48 2.27
CA ALA A 86 11.47 7.31 1.09
C ALA A 86 10.39 8.36 0.83
N LEU A 87 9.13 8.00 1.06
CA LEU A 87 7.98 8.84 0.69
C LEU A 87 7.48 9.72 1.83
N VAL A 88 7.61 9.26 3.08
CA VAL A 88 7.07 9.93 4.27
C VAL A 88 8.07 9.92 5.44
N PRO A 89 9.32 10.39 5.23
CA PRO A 89 10.36 10.34 6.25
C PRO A 89 9.97 11.03 7.56
N GLU A 90 9.11 12.05 7.49
CA GLU A 90 8.63 12.82 8.64
C GLU A 90 7.77 12.03 9.62
N ILE A 91 7.10 10.95 9.17
CA ILE A 91 6.27 10.08 10.02
C ILE A 91 6.84 8.67 10.16
N PHE A 92 7.99 8.39 9.54
CA PHE A 92 8.56 7.05 9.49
C PHE A 92 8.76 6.44 10.88
N ASP A 93 9.31 7.21 11.82
CA ASP A 93 9.53 6.73 13.20
C ASP A 93 8.22 6.38 13.89
N SER A 94 7.14 7.15 13.64
CA SER A 94 5.81 6.86 14.16
C SER A 94 5.25 5.54 13.59
N LEU A 95 5.49 5.26 12.31
CA LEU A 95 5.08 4.00 11.67
C LEU A 95 5.83 2.79 12.27
N VAL A 96 7.13 2.94 12.57
CA VAL A 96 7.91 1.89 13.24
C VAL A 96 7.40 1.65 14.66
N VAL A 97 7.11 2.72 15.42
CA VAL A 97 6.51 2.61 16.77
C VAL A 97 5.15 1.91 16.70
N GLN A 98 4.33 2.25 15.70
CA GLN A 98 3.04 1.60 15.48
C GLN A 98 3.21 0.11 15.22
N LEU A 99 4.12 -0.29 14.34
CA LEU A 99 4.42 -1.69 14.08
C LEU A 99 4.86 -2.43 15.35
N GLU A 100 5.77 -1.85 16.15
CA GLU A 100 6.22 -2.46 17.42
C GLU A 100 5.05 -2.67 18.40
N ARG A 101 4.14 -1.69 18.51
CA ARG A 101 2.94 -1.82 19.35
C ARG A 101 2.03 -2.93 18.86
N GLN A 102 1.77 -2.98 17.55
CA GLN A 102 0.99 -4.05 16.93
C GLN A 102 1.58 -5.43 17.20
N LEU A 103 2.91 -5.57 17.14
CA LEU A 103 3.63 -6.81 17.45
C LEU A 103 3.62 -7.19 18.94
N ALA A 104 3.18 -6.31 19.81
CA ALA A 104 2.97 -6.59 21.24
C ALA A 104 1.54 -7.11 21.54
N HIS A 105 0.60 -7.06 20.57
CA HIS A 105 -0.78 -7.47 20.74
C HIS A 105 -1.05 -8.86 20.19
N PRO A 106 -1.25 -9.90 21.03
CA PRO A 106 -1.42 -11.28 20.56
C PRO A 106 -2.57 -11.44 19.56
N ARG A 107 -3.72 -10.82 19.82
CA ARG A 107 -4.89 -10.89 18.94
C ARG A 107 -4.63 -10.27 17.57
N TYR A 108 -3.94 -9.14 17.52
CA TYR A 108 -3.54 -8.54 16.24
C TYR A 108 -2.61 -9.46 15.43
N ILE A 109 -1.63 -10.09 16.11
CA ILE A 109 -0.73 -11.06 15.47
C ILE A 109 -1.50 -12.24 14.86
N GLU A 110 -2.50 -12.78 15.57
CA GLU A 110 -3.36 -13.85 15.07
C GLU A 110 -4.08 -13.43 13.77
N LEU A 111 -4.69 -12.24 13.77
CA LEU A 111 -5.38 -11.70 12.61
C LEU A 111 -4.41 -11.46 11.44
N MET A 112 -3.25 -10.88 11.69
CA MET A 112 -2.24 -10.65 10.66
C MET A 112 -1.68 -11.95 10.09
N LYS A 113 -1.64 -13.03 10.86
CA LYS A 113 -1.31 -14.36 10.34
C LYS A 113 -2.38 -14.90 9.39
N LEU A 114 -3.65 -14.65 9.64
CA LEU A 114 -4.72 -14.97 8.68
C LEU A 114 -4.57 -14.15 7.39
N CYS A 115 -4.14 -12.89 7.48
CA CYS A 115 -3.91 -12.05 6.31
C CYS A 115 -2.82 -12.57 5.37
N GLN A 116 -1.87 -13.37 5.84
CA GLN A 116 -0.86 -13.97 4.96
C GLN A 116 -1.47 -14.93 3.91
N ASP A 117 -2.56 -15.60 4.27
CA ASP A 117 -3.22 -16.58 3.41
C ASP A 117 -4.17 -15.92 2.41
N VAL A 118 -4.54 -14.64 2.64
CA VAL A 118 -5.50 -13.88 1.83
C VAL A 118 -5.06 -13.76 0.37
N GLU A 119 -3.76 -13.68 0.08
CA GLU A 119 -3.26 -13.62 -1.31
C GLU A 119 -3.71 -14.84 -2.14
N SER A 120 -4.02 -15.97 -1.48
CA SER A 120 -4.50 -17.19 -2.13
C SER A 120 -6.03 -17.28 -2.25
N TRP A 121 -6.76 -16.31 -1.70
CA TRP A 121 -8.23 -16.34 -1.69
C TRP A 121 -8.81 -15.69 -2.96
N ASP A 122 -10.11 -15.96 -3.19
CA ASP A 122 -10.86 -15.24 -4.20
C ASP A 122 -11.16 -13.82 -3.70
N PRO A 123 -11.08 -12.77 -4.55
CA PRO A 123 -11.44 -11.40 -4.17
C PRO A 123 -12.89 -11.26 -3.66
N ASP A 124 -13.78 -12.17 -4.05
CA ASP A 124 -15.18 -12.21 -3.61
C ASP A 124 -15.40 -13.18 -2.43
N ASP A 125 -14.34 -13.68 -1.80
CA ASP A 125 -14.46 -14.59 -0.66
C ASP A 125 -15.15 -13.89 0.53
N PRO A 126 -16.29 -14.42 1.03
CA PRO A 126 -17.05 -13.78 2.11
C PRO A 126 -16.28 -13.66 3.44
N ARG A 127 -15.19 -14.42 3.63
CA ARG A 127 -14.34 -14.31 4.81
C ARG A 127 -13.61 -12.98 4.89
N LEU A 128 -13.40 -12.29 3.76
CA LEU A 128 -12.73 -10.99 3.71
C LEU A 128 -13.47 -9.93 4.52
N GLU A 129 -14.81 -9.90 4.44
CA GLU A 129 -15.63 -8.94 5.21
C GLU A 129 -15.48 -9.17 6.73
N GLY A 130 -15.53 -10.42 7.17
CA GLY A 130 -15.36 -10.78 8.58
C GLY A 130 -13.96 -10.40 9.09
N LEU A 131 -12.91 -10.74 8.33
CA LEU A 131 -11.53 -10.44 8.68
C LEU A 131 -11.28 -8.92 8.74
N ALA A 132 -11.80 -8.15 7.77
CA ALA A 132 -11.70 -6.70 7.75
C ALA A 132 -12.37 -6.06 8.98
N ALA A 133 -13.55 -6.57 9.38
CA ALA A 133 -14.27 -6.08 10.55
C ALA A 133 -13.52 -6.38 11.86
N GLU A 134 -12.94 -7.57 12.00
CA GLU A 134 -12.12 -7.93 13.17
C GLU A 134 -10.84 -7.09 13.25
N LEU A 135 -10.13 -6.90 12.12
CA LEU A 135 -8.96 -6.02 12.06
C LEU A 135 -9.31 -4.58 12.42
N ALA A 136 -10.41 -4.04 11.88
CA ALA A 136 -10.87 -2.70 12.21
C ALA A 136 -11.16 -2.57 13.71
N THR A 137 -11.79 -3.58 14.31
CA THR A 137 -12.12 -3.60 15.75
C THR A 137 -10.85 -3.53 16.60
N GLU A 138 -9.83 -4.36 16.28
CA GLU A 138 -8.55 -4.35 16.99
C GLU A 138 -7.80 -3.02 16.83
N LEU A 139 -7.75 -2.47 15.62
CA LEU A 139 -7.11 -1.18 15.38
C LEU A 139 -7.82 -0.03 16.08
N LEU A 140 -9.16 -0.06 16.17
CA LEU A 140 -9.95 0.95 16.85
C LEU A 140 -9.86 0.85 18.38
N ALA A 141 -9.46 -0.28 18.94
CA ALA A 141 -9.22 -0.45 20.38
C ALA A 141 -8.05 0.42 20.86
N ASP A 142 -7.08 0.70 20.00
CA ASP A 142 -5.99 1.64 20.24
C ASP A 142 -5.95 2.71 19.13
N ARG A 143 -6.76 3.74 19.28
CA ARG A 143 -6.88 4.84 18.29
C ARG A 143 -5.58 5.62 18.09
N GLU A 144 -4.65 5.58 19.03
CA GLU A 144 -3.33 6.22 18.84
C GLU A 144 -2.54 5.54 17.71
N LEU A 145 -2.77 4.24 17.47
CA LEU A 145 -2.15 3.50 16.38
C LEU A 145 -2.64 3.95 14.99
N LEU A 146 -3.81 4.58 14.92
CA LEU A 146 -4.44 5.02 13.68
C LEU A 146 -4.26 6.52 13.41
N THR A 147 -3.65 7.25 14.35
CA THR A 147 -3.50 8.69 14.22
C THR A 147 -2.35 9.03 13.29
N MET A 148 -2.69 9.45 12.07
CA MET A 148 -1.69 10.07 11.19
C MET A 148 -1.34 11.47 11.69
N PRO A 149 -0.05 11.85 11.70
CA PRO A 149 0.37 13.20 12.05
C PRO A 149 -0.35 14.25 11.22
N ALA A 150 -0.74 15.37 11.86
CA ALA A 150 -1.47 16.44 11.22
C ALA A 150 -0.67 17.03 10.02
N GLU A 151 0.65 17.07 10.15
CA GLU A 151 1.58 17.53 9.13
C GLU A 151 1.50 16.67 7.85
N PHE A 152 1.34 15.35 8.01
CA PHE A 152 1.15 14.45 6.85
C PHE A 152 -0.20 14.69 6.19
N ARG A 153 -1.29 14.78 6.98
CA ARG A 153 -2.66 15.00 6.47
C ARG A 153 -2.82 16.35 5.74
N ALA A 154 -2.10 17.35 6.18
CA ALA A 154 -2.12 18.69 5.55
C ALA A 154 -1.40 18.75 4.21
N ARG A 155 -0.71 17.71 3.77
CA ARG A 155 0.04 17.69 2.51
C ARG A 155 -0.90 17.56 1.31
N PRO A 156 -0.65 18.29 0.23
CA PRO A 156 -1.44 18.17 -1.01
C PRO A 156 -1.34 16.78 -1.66
N ASP A 157 -0.25 16.05 -1.39
CA ASP A 157 0.07 14.74 -1.96
C ASP A 157 -0.13 13.57 -0.96
N ALA A 158 -0.80 13.81 0.18
CA ALA A 158 -1.02 12.80 1.21
C ALA A 158 -1.74 11.55 0.68
N ALA A 159 -2.81 11.71 -0.09
CA ALA A 159 -3.55 10.60 -0.68
C ALA A 159 -2.69 9.77 -1.64
N THR A 160 -1.91 10.43 -2.50
CA THR A 160 -1.01 9.74 -3.44
C THR A 160 0.06 8.93 -2.71
N ARG A 161 0.68 9.51 -1.67
CA ARG A 161 1.72 8.81 -0.89
C ARG A 161 1.15 7.65 -0.10
N TYR A 162 -0.03 7.84 0.49
CA TYR A 162 -0.74 6.77 1.18
C TYR A 162 -1.04 5.61 0.24
N GLY A 163 -1.58 5.88 -0.95
CA GLY A 163 -1.85 4.88 -1.97
C GLY A 163 -0.58 4.14 -2.40
N LEU A 164 0.53 4.86 -2.64
CA LEU A 164 1.80 4.24 -3.01
C LEU A 164 2.37 3.31 -1.93
N ILE A 165 2.06 3.52 -0.66
CA ILE A 165 2.52 2.67 0.44
C ILE A 165 1.59 1.47 0.64
N ASN A 166 0.27 1.69 0.63
CA ASN A 166 -0.70 0.68 1.06
C ASN A 166 -1.35 -0.08 -0.10
N HIS A 167 -1.38 0.50 -1.30
CA HIS A 167 -2.07 -0.04 -2.48
C HIS A 167 -1.14 -0.37 -3.65
N HIS A 168 0.17 -0.42 -3.45
CA HIS A 168 1.15 -0.63 -4.52
C HIS A 168 1.13 -2.02 -5.16
N ARG A 169 0.38 -2.98 -4.60
CA ARG A 169 0.27 -4.37 -5.08
C ARG A 169 -1.15 -4.77 -5.47
N GLU A 170 -2.06 -3.84 -5.66
CA GLU A 170 -3.46 -4.12 -6.01
C GLU A 170 -3.60 -5.08 -7.20
N ASP A 171 -2.83 -4.86 -8.25
CA ASP A 171 -2.85 -5.69 -9.46
C ASP A 171 -2.26 -7.11 -9.25
N GLN A 172 -1.46 -7.30 -8.19
CA GLN A 172 -0.74 -8.58 -7.95
C GLN A 172 -1.44 -9.46 -6.93
N ALA A 173 -2.20 -8.85 -6.04
CA ALA A 173 -2.87 -9.53 -4.93
C ALA A 173 -4.31 -8.98 -4.75
N PRO A 174 -5.24 -9.28 -5.70
CA PRO A 174 -6.56 -8.66 -5.71
C PRO A 174 -7.40 -8.95 -4.45
N ALA A 175 -7.26 -10.14 -3.83
CA ALA A 175 -7.94 -10.43 -2.56
C ALA A 175 -7.36 -9.60 -1.39
N ALA A 176 -6.05 -9.38 -1.35
CA ALA A 176 -5.43 -8.51 -0.35
C ALA A 176 -5.81 -7.04 -0.57
N ALA A 177 -5.90 -6.58 -1.82
CA ALA A 177 -6.43 -5.26 -2.15
C ALA A 177 -7.87 -5.10 -1.66
N ARG A 178 -8.72 -6.10 -1.92
CA ARG A 178 -10.10 -6.11 -1.43
C ARG A 178 -10.20 -6.08 0.09
N LEU A 179 -9.35 -6.81 0.80
CA LEU A 179 -9.28 -6.77 2.26
C LEU A 179 -8.91 -5.35 2.75
N THR A 180 -7.93 -4.70 2.10
CA THR A 180 -7.50 -3.34 2.44
C THR A 180 -8.65 -2.34 2.24
N GLU A 181 -9.37 -2.39 1.10
CA GLU A 181 -10.54 -1.55 0.84
C GLU A 181 -11.63 -1.72 1.92
N LEU A 182 -11.96 -2.96 2.28
CA LEU A 182 -12.96 -3.27 3.30
C LEU A 182 -12.53 -2.77 4.68
N LEU A 183 -11.27 -2.96 5.05
CA LEU A 183 -10.69 -2.45 6.28
C LEU A 183 -10.78 -0.92 6.35
N GLU A 184 -10.35 -0.23 5.29
CA GLU A 184 -10.41 1.23 5.21
C GLU A 184 -11.86 1.74 5.27
N ALA A 185 -12.79 1.06 4.61
CA ALA A 185 -14.22 1.41 4.69
C ALA A 185 -14.76 1.30 6.13
N ASN A 186 -14.41 0.23 6.85
CA ASN A 186 -14.79 0.05 8.25
C ASN A 186 -14.17 1.13 9.15
N LEU A 187 -12.90 1.47 8.94
CA LEU A 187 -12.22 2.52 9.70
C LEU A 187 -12.83 3.91 9.43
N ARG A 188 -13.13 4.23 8.17
CA ARG A 188 -13.84 5.49 7.80
C ARG A 188 -15.22 5.56 8.44
N ALA A 189 -15.98 4.46 8.43
CA ALA A 189 -17.29 4.39 9.08
C ALA A 189 -17.20 4.65 10.60
N ALA A 190 -16.08 4.30 11.23
CA ALA A 190 -15.78 4.59 12.63
C ALA A 190 -15.18 5.99 12.88
N GLY A 191 -15.09 6.84 11.85
CA GLY A 191 -14.60 8.23 11.93
C GLY A 191 -13.08 8.37 11.88
N VAL A 192 -12.36 7.37 11.38
CA VAL A 192 -10.92 7.48 11.09
C VAL A 192 -10.73 8.21 9.76
N ASP A 193 -9.91 9.26 9.77
CA ASP A 193 -9.58 10.03 8.57
C ASP A 193 -8.47 9.33 7.79
N ILE A 194 -8.84 8.63 6.72
CA ILE A 194 -7.93 7.96 5.79
C ILE A 194 -7.83 8.79 4.52
N PRO A 195 -6.64 9.27 4.12
CA PRO A 195 -6.47 10.25 3.04
C PRO A 195 -6.61 9.68 1.62
N TYR A 196 -7.07 8.44 1.47
CA TYR A 196 -7.25 7.74 0.19
C TYR A 196 -8.72 7.39 -0.03
N GLN A 197 -9.24 7.56 -1.27
CA GLN A 197 -10.61 7.23 -1.67
C GLN A 197 -10.63 6.27 -2.84
#